data_f58ac2b5dcebd4ccaf6c03d20c742d62
#
_entry.id   f58ac2b5dcebd4ccaf6c03d20c742d62
#
_cell.length_a   1.000
_cell.length_b   1.000
_cell.length_c   1.000
_cell.angle_alpha   90.00
_cell.angle_beta   90.00
_cell.angle_gamma   90.00
#
_symmetry.space_group_name_H-M   'P 1'
#
loop_
_entity.id
_entity.type
_entity.pdbx_description
1 polymer ?
#
loop_
_entity_poly.entity_id
_entity_poly.type
_entity_poly.pdbx_seq_one_letter_code
_entity_poly.pdbx_strand_id
1 'polypeptide(L)'
;MCSSDLKYDLDRFGAGAFRATPRQADLMIVAGTVTFKMASRVRRLYEQMPDPKYVIAMGACTVGGGPYFKHGYHVVKGVDLVVPVDVYVPGCPPRPEALLEGLMRIQDKIKARKVTRGEMSLPVPHHSGYSALNV
;
A
#
# COMPACT_ATOMS: atom_id res chain seq x y z
N MET A 1 10.48 16.30 -8.55
CA MET A 1 9.09 16.81 -8.58
C MET A 1 8.36 16.13 -9.73
N CYS A 2 7.41 15.29 -9.41
CA CYS A 2 6.69 14.55 -10.42
C CYS A 2 5.73 15.45 -11.17
N SER A 3 5.66 15.28 -12.49
CA SER A 3 4.75 15.95 -13.41
C SER A 3 3.26 15.85 -13.02
N SER A 4 2.94 15.07 -12.01
CA SER A 4 1.60 14.90 -11.44
C SER A 4 1.09 16.16 -10.72
N ASP A 5 1.98 16.98 -10.18
CA ASP A 5 1.57 18.13 -9.35
C ASP A 5 0.91 19.26 -10.16
N LEU A 6 1.18 19.32 -11.45
CA LEU A 6 0.65 20.37 -12.32
C LEU A 6 -0.66 20.01 -13.04
N LYS A 7 -0.90 18.70 -13.26
CA LYS A 7 -2.07 18.24 -14.03
C LYS A 7 -3.01 17.37 -13.18
N TYR A 8 -2.48 16.69 -12.21
CA TYR A 8 -3.22 15.74 -11.35
C TYR A 8 -3.02 16.13 -9.89
N ASP A 9 -3.93 16.94 -9.39
CA ASP A 9 -3.86 17.50 -8.05
C ASP A 9 -4.49 16.55 -7.03
N LEU A 10 -3.66 16.02 -6.12
CA LEU A 10 -4.10 15.17 -5.02
C LEU A 10 -4.75 15.98 -3.88
N ASP A 11 -4.45 17.27 -3.78
CA ASP A 11 -5.05 18.16 -2.76
C ASP A 11 -6.56 18.28 -2.92
N ARG A 12 -7.05 18.22 -4.13
CA ARG A 12 -8.49 18.22 -4.44
C ARG A 12 -9.23 17.06 -3.77
N PHE A 13 -8.53 15.95 -3.54
CA PHE A 13 -9.06 14.76 -2.86
C PHE A 13 -8.72 14.72 -1.36
N GLY A 14 -8.12 15.79 -0.83
CA GLY A 14 -7.70 15.86 0.57
C GLY A 14 -6.46 15.03 0.91
N ALA A 15 -5.64 14.68 -0.07
CA ALA A 15 -4.48 13.81 0.07
C ALA A 15 -3.14 14.49 -0.27
N GLY A 16 -3.06 15.82 -0.20
CA GLY A 16 -1.86 16.59 -0.53
C GLY A 16 -0.79 16.58 0.55
N ALA A 17 -1.15 16.32 1.81
CA ALA A 17 -0.20 16.34 2.91
C ALA A 17 0.63 15.06 3.00
N PHE A 18 1.86 15.09 2.51
CA PHE A 18 2.81 14.01 2.70
C PHE A 18 3.37 14.04 4.12
N ARG A 19 3.18 12.96 4.87
CA ARG A 19 3.72 12.80 6.22
C ARG A 19 4.98 11.93 6.20
N ALA A 20 6.09 12.48 6.68
CA ALA A 20 7.38 11.75 6.74
C ALA A 20 7.44 10.73 7.88
N THR A 21 6.54 10.85 8.87
CA THR A 21 6.53 9.97 10.05
C THR A 21 5.39 8.96 9.97
N PRO A 22 5.65 7.64 10.11
CA PRO A 22 4.62 6.62 10.06
C PRO A 22 3.51 6.81 11.10
N ARG A 23 3.84 7.35 12.26
CA ARG A 23 2.91 7.59 13.37
C ARG A 23 1.87 8.67 13.09
N GLN A 24 2.08 9.49 12.06
CA GLN A 24 1.16 10.57 11.64
C GLN A 24 0.50 10.27 10.31
N ALA A 25 0.75 9.09 9.72
CA ALA A 25 0.22 8.70 8.42
C ALA A 25 -0.89 7.67 8.59
N ASP A 26 -2.00 7.88 7.88
CA ASP A 26 -3.14 6.96 7.84
C ASP A 26 -3.10 6.06 6.59
N LEU A 27 -2.37 6.48 5.56
CA LEU A 27 -2.22 5.78 4.30
C LEU A 27 -0.74 5.52 4.00
N MET A 28 -0.42 4.27 3.68
CA MET A 28 0.90 3.85 3.22
C MET A 28 0.83 3.49 1.73
N ILE A 29 1.65 4.15 0.92
CA ILE A 29 1.81 3.80 -0.49
C ILE A 29 3.13 3.03 -0.62
N VAL A 30 3.04 1.76 -0.96
CA VAL A 30 4.22 0.94 -1.26
C VAL A 30 4.44 0.96 -2.76
N ALA A 31 5.58 1.49 -3.19
CA ALA A 31 5.93 1.65 -4.60
C ALA A 31 7.30 1.06 -4.90
N GLY A 32 7.38 0.26 -5.94
CA GLY A 32 8.62 -0.35 -6.39
C GLY A 32 8.83 -1.79 -5.90
N THR A 33 10.01 -2.32 -6.20
CA THR A 33 10.36 -3.71 -5.88
C THR A 33 10.64 -3.88 -4.39
N VAL A 34 9.91 -4.76 -3.74
CA VAL A 34 10.15 -5.13 -2.34
C VAL A 34 11.14 -6.27 -2.29
N THR A 35 12.28 -6.03 -1.68
CA THR A 35 13.31 -7.06 -1.46
C THR A 35 13.15 -7.71 -0.08
N PHE A 36 13.63 -8.94 0.08
CA PHE A 36 13.63 -9.62 1.38
C PHE A 36 14.32 -8.80 2.48
N LYS A 37 15.41 -8.11 2.12
CA LYS A 37 16.13 -7.23 3.04
C LYS A 37 15.28 -6.05 3.53
N MET A 38 14.38 -5.53 2.71
CA MET A 38 13.50 -4.41 3.04
C MET A 38 12.16 -4.85 3.61
N ALA A 39 11.75 -6.09 3.42
CA ALA A 39 10.46 -6.60 3.84
C ALA A 39 10.21 -6.41 5.35
N SER A 40 11.21 -6.71 6.18
CA SER A 40 11.14 -6.52 7.63
C SER A 40 10.96 -5.05 8.03
N ARG A 41 11.59 -4.13 7.28
CA ARG A 41 11.46 -2.68 7.51
C ARG A 41 10.08 -2.17 7.09
N VAL A 42 9.56 -2.62 5.95
CA VAL A 42 8.21 -2.28 5.48
C VAL A 42 7.17 -2.72 6.50
N ARG A 43 7.29 -3.94 7.02
CA ARG A 43 6.40 -4.44 8.07
C ARG A 43 6.48 -3.61 9.34
N ARG A 44 7.67 -3.27 9.80
CA ARG A 44 7.86 -2.43 11.00
C ARG A 44 7.24 -1.04 10.82
N LEU A 45 7.36 -0.43 9.64
CA LEU A 45 6.72 0.85 9.35
C LEU A 45 5.19 0.73 9.38
N TYR A 46 4.65 -0.34 8.83
CA TYR A 46 3.21 -0.62 8.88
C TYR A 46 2.71 -0.80 10.33
N GLU A 47 3.46 -1.50 11.18
CA GLU A 47 3.11 -1.69 12.60
C GLU A 47 3.16 -0.39 13.40
N GLN A 48 4.00 0.58 12.98
CA GLN A 48 4.09 1.89 13.63
C GLN A 48 2.96 2.85 13.25
N MET A 49 2.18 2.54 12.23
CA MET A 49 1.05 3.36 11.83
C MET A 49 -0.12 3.18 12.79
N PRO A 50 -0.82 4.28 13.16
CA PRO A 50 -2.02 4.20 13.99
C PRO A 50 -3.18 3.56 13.24
N ASP A 51 -4.11 2.96 13.97
CA ASP A 51 -5.37 2.48 13.39
C ASP A 51 -6.41 3.63 13.34
N PRO A 52 -7.18 3.76 12.26
CA PRO A 52 -7.25 2.93 11.07
C PRO A 52 -6.13 3.23 10.07
N LYS A 53 -5.54 2.20 9.48
CA LYS A 53 -4.48 2.29 8.51
C LYS A 53 -4.83 1.58 7.20
N TYR A 54 -4.37 2.14 6.08
CA TYR A 54 -4.67 1.64 4.74
C TYR A 54 -3.37 1.51 3.94
N VAL A 55 -3.33 0.54 3.03
CA VAL A 55 -2.16 0.27 2.19
C VAL A 55 -2.55 0.21 0.72
N ILE A 56 -1.84 0.99 -0.10
CA ILE A 56 -1.89 0.91 -1.56
C ILE A 56 -0.62 0.22 -2.07
N ALA A 57 -0.77 -0.85 -2.83
CA ALA A 57 0.32 -1.45 -3.59
C ALA A 57 0.36 -0.84 -4.99
N MET A 58 1.40 -0.05 -5.29
CA MET A 58 1.53 0.68 -6.54
C MET A 58 2.53 0.02 -7.49
N GLY A 59 2.06 -0.38 -8.65
CA GLY A 59 2.85 -0.91 -9.75
C GLY A 59 3.08 -2.42 -9.70
N ALA A 60 3.41 -3.00 -10.84
CA ALA A 60 3.58 -4.44 -11.03
C ALA A 60 4.66 -5.04 -10.12
N CYS A 61 5.72 -4.29 -9.82
CA CYS A 61 6.79 -4.74 -8.95
C CYS A 61 6.33 -4.97 -7.51
N THR A 62 5.46 -4.08 -7.00
CA THR A 62 4.91 -4.21 -5.64
C THR A 62 3.81 -5.26 -5.59
N VAL A 63 3.00 -5.35 -6.63
CA VAL A 63 1.85 -6.26 -6.69
C VAL A 63 2.30 -7.73 -6.79
N GLY A 64 3.30 -8.03 -7.61
CA GLY A 64 3.70 -9.41 -7.85
C GLY A 64 5.17 -9.62 -8.18
N GLY A 65 6.05 -8.67 -7.83
CA GLY A 65 7.48 -8.74 -8.15
C GLY A 65 7.82 -8.31 -9.58
N GLY A 66 6.82 -8.06 -10.44
CA GLY A 66 6.99 -7.56 -11.80
C GLY A 66 7.96 -8.36 -12.66
N PRO A 67 8.88 -7.70 -13.40
CA PRO A 67 9.85 -8.37 -14.26
C PRO A 67 10.79 -9.31 -13.50
N TYR A 68 10.98 -9.09 -12.20
CA TYR A 68 11.91 -9.85 -11.37
C TYR A 68 11.29 -11.11 -10.74
N PHE A 69 10.02 -11.39 -11.02
CA PHE A 69 9.28 -12.51 -10.44
C PHE A 69 9.94 -13.86 -10.68
N LYS A 70 10.41 -14.14 -11.91
CA LYS A 70 10.99 -15.44 -12.28
C LYS A 70 12.43 -15.63 -11.79
N HIS A 71 13.26 -14.61 -11.94
CA HIS A 71 14.71 -14.74 -11.80
C HIS A 71 15.29 -13.95 -10.61
N GLY A 72 14.46 -13.13 -9.95
CA GLY A 72 14.91 -12.36 -8.81
C GLY A 72 14.88 -13.18 -7.51
N TYR A 73 16.02 -13.72 -7.10
CA TYR A 73 16.16 -14.46 -5.82
C TYR A 73 15.98 -13.55 -4.59
N HIS A 74 16.15 -12.26 -4.75
CA HIS A 74 16.09 -11.24 -3.68
C HIS A 74 14.75 -10.54 -3.57
N VAL A 75 13.80 -10.83 -4.44
CA VAL A 75 12.51 -10.11 -4.57
C VAL A 75 11.39 -10.89 -3.93
N VAL A 76 10.63 -10.19 -3.08
CA VAL A 76 9.36 -10.70 -2.53
C VAL A 76 8.31 -10.70 -3.64
N LYS A 77 7.62 -11.82 -3.82
CA LYS A 77 6.66 -12.03 -4.91
C LYS A 77 5.28 -11.42 -4.63
N GLY A 78 5.28 -10.22 -4.10
CA GLY A 78 4.08 -9.45 -3.74
C GLY A 78 4.18 -8.86 -2.34
N VAL A 79 3.83 -7.59 -2.19
CA VAL A 79 3.87 -6.93 -0.89
C VAL A 79 2.78 -7.44 0.06
N ASP A 80 1.73 -8.06 -0.48
CA ASP A 80 0.66 -8.72 0.26
C ASP A 80 1.15 -9.88 1.15
N LEU A 81 2.32 -10.45 0.83
CA LEU A 81 2.99 -11.42 1.68
C LEU A 81 3.62 -10.79 2.95
N VAL A 82 3.82 -9.47 2.94
CA VAL A 82 4.48 -8.74 4.03
C VAL A 82 3.48 -7.94 4.86
N VAL A 83 2.58 -7.20 4.19
CA VAL A 83 1.56 -6.36 4.82
C VAL A 83 0.22 -6.52 4.11
N PRO A 84 -0.92 -6.40 4.81
CA PRO A 84 -2.23 -6.46 4.17
C PRO A 84 -2.40 -5.28 3.22
N VAL A 85 -2.86 -5.55 2.00
CA VAL A 85 -3.07 -4.54 0.96
C VAL A 85 -4.56 -4.29 0.78
N ASP A 86 -4.95 -3.02 0.77
CA ASP A 86 -6.34 -2.59 0.59
C ASP A 86 -6.69 -2.36 -0.88
N VAL A 87 -5.77 -1.77 -1.63
CA VAL A 87 -5.97 -1.44 -3.05
C VAL A 87 -4.70 -1.72 -3.84
N TYR A 88 -4.87 -2.34 -5.00
CA TYR A 88 -3.81 -2.59 -5.97
C TYR A 88 -3.95 -1.64 -7.16
N VAL A 89 -2.86 -0.94 -7.48
CA VAL A 89 -2.77 -0.06 -8.64
C VAL A 89 -1.86 -0.70 -9.68
N PRO A 90 -2.41 -1.25 -10.78
CA PRO A 90 -1.62 -1.90 -11.81
C PRO A 90 -0.87 -0.89 -12.69
N GLY A 91 0.20 -1.35 -13.32
CA GLY A 91 1.00 -0.58 -14.27
C GLY A 91 2.51 -0.75 -14.04
N CYS A 92 3.30 -0.41 -15.06
CA CYS A 92 4.76 -0.50 -14.99
C CYS A 92 5.42 0.58 -15.89
N PRO A 93 5.53 1.82 -15.41
CA PRO A 93 4.93 2.42 -14.22
C PRO A 93 3.42 2.65 -14.36
N PRO A 94 2.66 2.74 -13.27
CA PRO A 94 1.25 3.09 -13.33
C PRO A 94 1.06 4.54 -13.80
N ARG A 95 -0.03 4.78 -14.52
CA ARG A 95 -0.40 6.14 -14.92
C ARG A 95 -0.91 6.94 -13.72
N PRO A 96 -0.76 8.28 -13.70
CA PRO A 96 -1.26 9.11 -12.62
C PRO A 96 -2.76 8.94 -12.36
N GLU A 97 -3.56 8.75 -13.41
CA GLU A 97 -4.99 8.50 -13.30
C GLU A 97 -5.30 7.22 -12.52
N ALA A 98 -4.49 6.17 -12.71
CA ALA A 98 -4.65 4.91 -11.99
C ALA A 98 -4.39 5.07 -10.49
N LEU A 99 -3.44 5.92 -10.10
CA LEU A 99 -3.18 6.25 -8.70
C LEU A 99 -4.34 7.04 -8.09
N LEU A 100 -4.88 8.02 -8.82
CA LEU A 100 -6.06 8.79 -8.40
C LEU A 100 -7.28 7.89 -8.21
N GLU A 101 -7.52 6.96 -9.14
CA GLU A 101 -8.59 5.96 -9.00
C GLU A 101 -8.38 5.08 -7.77
N GLY A 102 -7.14 4.63 -7.53
CA GLY A 102 -6.78 3.88 -6.33
C GLY A 102 -7.09 4.64 -5.04
N LEU A 103 -6.82 5.93 -5.02
CA LEU A 103 -7.13 6.81 -3.89
C LEU A 103 -8.63 6.96 -3.68
N MET A 104 -9.39 7.17 -4.76
CA MET A 104 -10.87 7.24 -4.68
C MET A 104 -11.46 5.94 -4.14
N ARG A 105 -10.96 4.78 -4.58
CA ARG A 105 -11.39 3.48 -4.05
C ARG A 105 -11.14 3.33 -2.55
N ILE A 106 -10.03 3.86 -2.03
CA ILE A 106 -9.77 3.89 -0.59
C ILE A 106 -10.77 4.80 0.12
N GLN A 107 -11.04 5.97 -0.42
CA GLN A 107 -12.04 6.88 0.16
C GLN A 107 -13.43 6.24 0.24
N ASP A 108 -13.85 5.51 -0.79
CA ASP A 108 -15.11 4.78 -0.78
C ASP A 108 -15.10 3.66 0.25
N LYS A 109 -13.99 2.93 0.39
CA LYS A 109 -13.81 1.92 1.43
C LYS A 109 -13.88 2.51 2.84
N ILE A 110 -13.32 3.69 3.05
CA ILE A 110 -13.39 4.42 4.33
C ILE A 110 -14.82 4.85 4.62
N LYS A 111 -15.54 5.37 3.62
CA LYS A 111 -16.96 5.78 3.77
C LYS A 111 -17.83 4.58 4.12
N ALA A 112 -17.67 3.46 3.42
CA ALA A 112 -18.39 2.22 3.71
C ALA A 112 -18.11 1.70 5.13
N ARG A 113 -16.85 1.75 5.58
CA ARG A 113 -16.47 1.36 6.95
C ARG A 113 -17.04 2.29 8.01
N LYS A 114 -17.23 3.55 7.71
CA LYS A 114 -17.82 4.52 8.64
C LYS A 114 -19.29 4.25 8.89
N VAL A 115 -20.00 3.69 7.92
CA VAL A 115 -21.41 3.27 8.05
C VAL A 115 -21.53 2.02 8.92
N THR A 116 -20.57 1.11 8.85
CA THR A 116 -20.55 -0.16 9.61
C THR A 116 -19.94 -0.04 11.00
N ARG A 117 -19.59 1.14 11.49
CA ARG A 117 -18.92 1.35 12.78
C ARG A 117 -19.77 1.02 14.02
N GLY A 118 -21.00 0.58 13.82
CA GLY A 118 -21.83 -0.05 14.87
C GLY A 118 -21.59 -1.53 15.08
N GLU A 119 -20.80 -2.18 14.23
CA GLU A 119 -20.62 -3.62 14.25
C GLU A 119 -19.16 -4.00 13.98
N MET A 120 -18.52 -4.38 15.05
CA MET A 120 -17.40 -5.31 15.19
C MET A 120 -16.18 -5.15 14.27
N SER A 121 -15.04 -4.88 14.88
CA SER A 121 -13.71 -5.11 14.31
C SER A 121 -13.60 -6.51 13.68
N LEU A 122 -13.64 -6.57 12.36
CA LEU A 122 -13.28 -7.82 11.66
C LEU A 122 -11.82 -8.14 12.01
N PRO A 123 -11.53 -9.37 12.42
CA PRO A 123 -10.15 -9.77 12.68
C PRO A 123 -9.35 -9.56 11.40
N VAL A 124 -8.26 -8.82 11.53
CA VAL A 124 -7.27 -8.68 10.45
C VAL A 124 -6.81 -10.09 10.11
N PRO A 125 -6.99 -10.56 8.86
CA PRO A 125 -6.48 -11.87 8.50
C PRO A 125 -4.97 -11.87 8.72
N HIS A 126 -4.51 -12.66 9.68
CA HIS A 126 -3.09 -12.94 9.82
C HIS A 126 -2.66 -13.74 8.59
N HIS A 127 -2.04 -13.06 7.63
CA HIS A 127 -1.41 -13.75 6.53
C HIS A 127 -0.31 -14.65 7.07
N SER A 128 -0.61 -15.93 7.15
CA SER A 128 0.30 -16.99 7.62
C SER A 128 1.55 -17.14 6.74
N GLY A 129 1.59 -16.46 5.59
CA GLY A 129 2.72 -16.51 4.66
C GLY A 129 4.00 -15.87 5.17
N TYR A 130 3.92 -14.95 6.16
CA TYR A 130 5.12 -14.27 6.66
C TYR A 130 5.97 -15.16 7.58
N SER A 131 5.36 -16.08 8.32
CA SER A 131 6.09 -17.04 9.16
C SER A 131 6.96 -18.01 8.34
N ALA A 132 6.63 -18.18 7.05
CA ALA A 132 7.42 -19.00 6.13
C ALA A 132 8.66 -18.29 5.55
N LEU A 133 8.76 -16.97 5.67
CA LEU A 133 9.85 -16.19 5.10
C LEU A 133 11.06 -16.03 6.02
N ASN A 134 11.00 -16.46 7.29
CA ASN A 134 12.09 -16.36 8.29
C ASN A 134 12.84 -15.00 8.29
N VAL A 135 12.10 -13.89 8.17
CA VAL A 135 12.67 -12.53 8.06
C VAL A 135 12.32 -11.72 9.32
#